data_a421da17ac9e9cf72f959d3b842971de
#
_entry.id   a421da17ac9e9cf72f959d3b842971de
#
_cell.length_a   1.000
_cell.length_b   1.000
_cell.length_c   1.000
_cell.angle_alpha   90.00
_cell.angle_beta   90.00
_cell.angle_gamma   90.00
#
_symmetry.space_group_name_H-M   'P 1'
#
loop_
_entity.id
_entity.type
_entity.pdbx_description
1 polymer ?
#
loop_
_entity_poly.entity_id
_entity_poly.type
_entity_poly.pdbx_seq_one_letter_code
_entity_poly.pdbx_strand_id
1 'polypeptide(L)'
;MNSEILLYQNKAGDIKIDVRLEDETVWLTQAQLCELFQKSKATISEHIKNVFEEGELSPSATVRNFRTVQMEGNRKVERDIDHYNLDVIISVGYRVKSPQGTQFRIWATQRLKEYIIKGFALNDDRFKSGSSMNYFNELQERIREIRLSERFFYQKIKDIYATSIDYDPKDEKTIQFFKVVQNKLLWAISKQTAAELVYRRSDASHPLMGMQSFDKKGTMSIKKSDVSIAKNYLNEEEIKLLGLLVEQYLAFAETMAQQRTPMYMKDWIERLDTILQLNGRELLTHAGKISHEMALKKSGEEFEKYQQHQKKLEREESLKELEEDIEKLKKREKGKSKLEN
;
A
#
# COMPACT_ATOMS: atom_id res chain seq x y z
N MET A 1 -25.14 -9.76 4.79
CA MET A 1 -25.89 -8.47 4.77
C MET A 1 -26.09 -8.05 3.33
N ASN A 2 -27.31 -7.81 2.87
CA ASN A 2 -27.52 -7.22 1.55
C ASN A 2 -27.14 -5.74 1.65
N SER A 3 -26.09 -5.34 0.99
CA SER A 3 -25.73 -3.93 0.85
C SER A 3 -26.20 -3.46 -0.51
N GLU A 4 -26.98 -2.39 -0.56
CA GLU A 4 -27.21 -1.66 -1.81
C GLU A 4 -25.88 -1.03 -2.24
N ILE A 5 -25.14 -1.68 -3.11
CA ILE A 5 -23.98 -1.08 -3.76
C ILE A 5 -24.37 -0.75 -5.19
N LEU A 6 -24.31 0.51 -5.51
CA LEU A 6 -24.41 0.97 -6.88
C LEU A 6 -23.14 0.57 -7.62
N LEU A 7 -23.15 -0.56 -8.32
CA LEU A 7 -22.02 -1.01 -9.13
C LEU A 7 -21.74 -0.03 -10.26
N TYR A 8 -22.79 0.44 -10.90
CA TYR A 8 -22.71 1.29 -12.07
C TYR A 8 -24.03 2.07 -12.24
N GLN A 9 -23.94 3.36 -12.46
CA GLN A 9 -25.07 4.22 -12.78
C GLN A 9 -24.95 4.68 -14.23
N ASN A 10 -25.97 4.42 -15.05
CA ASN A 10 -26.00 4.99 -16.39
C ASN A 10 -26.32 6.49 -16.33
N LYS A 11 -26.17 7.21 -17.47
CA LYS A 11 -26.46 8.65 -17.53
C LYS A 11 -27.92 9.02 -17.18
N ALA A 12 -28.83 8.07 -17.22
CA ALA A 12 -30.25 8.24 -16.90
C ALA A 12 -30.57 7.89 -15.42
N GLY A 13 -29.64 7.29 -14.69
CA GLY A 13 -29.81 6.96 -13.27
C GLY A 13 -30.70 5.74 -12.98
N ASP A 14 -31.08 4.98 -14.00
CA ASP A 14 -32.22 4.06 -13.93
C ASP A 14 -31.90 2.62 -13.52
N ILE A 15 -30.64 2.23 -13.37
CA ILE A 15 -30.28 0.84 -13.00
C ILE A 15 -29.63 0.81 -11.63
N LYS A 16 -30.45 0.60 -10.61
CA LYS A 16 -30.01 0.19 -9.26
C LYS A 16 -30.12 -1.32 -9.19
N ILE A 17 -29.02 -1.99 -9.00
CA ILE A 17 -29.00 -3.45 -8.77
C ILE A 17 -28.57 -3.69 -7.33
N ASP A 18 -29.41 -4.40 -6.58
CA ASP A 18 -29.05 -4.90 -5.27
C ASP A 18 -27.94 -5.94 -5.44
N VAL A 19 -26.81 -5.69 -4.86
CA VAL A 19 -25.68 -6.59 -4.93
C VAL A 19 -25.37 -7.20 -3.56
N ARG A 20 -24.90 -8.43 -3.56
CA ARG A 20 -24.35 -9.06 -2.38
C ARG A 20 -22.86 -8.78 -2.31
N LEU A 21 -22.42 -8.11 -1.25
CA LEU A 21 -21.01 -7.91 -0.95
C LEU A 21 -20.58 -8.96 0.08
N GLU A 22 -19.65 -9.82 -0.29
CA GLU A 22 -19.10 -10.86 0.60
C GLU A 22 -17.68 -11.18 0.13
N ASP A 23 -16.76 -11.37 1.09
CA ASP A 23 -15.33 -11.65 0.82
C ASP A 23 -14.66 -10.62 -0.12
N GLU A 24 -14.91 -9.33 0.14
CA GLU A 24 -14.35 -8.19 -0.61
C GLU A 24 -14.72 -8.16 -2.12
N THR A 25 -15.68 -8.95 -2.54
CA THR A 25 -16.17 -8.97 -3.93
C THR A 25 -17.68 -8.84 -3.99
N VAL A 26 -18.17 -8.51 -5.17
CA VAL A 26 -19.59 -8.37 -5.49
C VAL A 26 -20.08 -9.65 -6.16
N TRP A 27 -21.22 -10.14 -5.73
CA TRP A 27 -21.85 -11.34 -6.26
C TRP A 27 -23.19 -11.01 -6.91
N LEU A 28 -23.38 -11.42 -8.17
CA LEU A 28 -24.63 -11.28 -8.91
C LEU A 28 -25.13 -12.64 -9.39
N THR A 29 -26.45 -12.81 -9.35
CA THR A 29 -27.11 -13.93 -10.02
C THR A 29 -27.12 -13.72 -11.54
N GLN A 30 -27.36 -14.78 -12.30
CA GLN A 30 -27.55 -14.67 -13.74
C GLN A 30 -28.72 -13.75 -14.13
N ALA A 31 -29.80 -13.74 -13.33
CA ALA A 31 -30.93 -12.85 -13.52
C ALA A 31 -30.53 -11.37 -13.40
N GLN A 32 -29.74 -11.05 -12.38
CA GLN A 32 -29.21 -9.70 -12.17
C GLN A 32 -28.22 -9.29 -13.29
N LEU A 33 -27.42 -10.24 -13.82
CA LEU A 33 -26.59 -9.98 -15.01
C LEU A 33 -27.40 -9.68 -16.26
N CYS A 34 -28.55 -10.40 -16.44
CA CYS A 34 -29.48 -10.11 -17.54
C CYS A 34 -30.05 -8.69 -17.41
N GLU A 35 -30.43 -8.28 -16.20
CA GLU A 35 -30.93 -6.94 -15.92
C GLU A 35 -29.85 -5.87 -16.11
N LEU A 36 -28.66 -6.07 -15.57
CA LEU A 36 -27.51 -5.17 -15.68
C LEU A 36 -27.18 -4.86 -17.15
N PHE A 37 -27.10 -5.88 -17.96
CA PHE A 37 -26.69 -5.76 -19.37
C PHE A 37 -27.87 -5.69 -20.36
N GLN A 38 -29.11 -5.79 -19.88
CA GLN A 38 -30.32 -5.84 -20.67
C GLN A 38 -30.22 -6.86 -21.82
N LYS A 39 -29.91 -8.10 -21.47
CA LYS A 39 -29.79 -9.23 -22.39
C LYS A 39 -30.56 -10.44 -21.90
N SER A 40 -30.93 -11.30 -22.86
CA SER A 40 -31.61 -12.55 -22.56
C SER A 40 -30.76 -13.50 -21.75
N LYS A 41 -31.41 -14.38 -20.99
CA LYS A 41 -30.75 -15.43 -20.22
C LYS A 41 -29.84 -16.31 -21.08
N ALA A 42 -30.27 -16.62 -22.31
CA ALA A 42 -29.49 -17.44 -23.25
C ALA A 42 -28.15 -16.76 -23.61
N THR A 43 -28.18 -15.47 -23.93
CA THR A 43 -26.98 -14.68 -24.28
C THR A 43 -26.00 -14.60 -23.08
N ILE A 44 -26.52 -14.31 -21.88
CA ILE A 44 -25.67 -14.26 -20.69
C ILE A 44 -25.08 -15.63 -20.35
N SER A 45 -25.87 -16.72 -20.46
CA SER A 45 -25.36 -18.09 -20.29
C SER A 45 -24.23 -18.42 -21.26
N GLU A 46 -24.38 -18.05 -22.54
CA GLU A 46 -23.38 -18.27 -23.57
C GLU A 46 -22.06 -17.51 -23.24
N HIS A 47 -22.17 -16.26 -22.83
CA HIS A 47 -20.97 -15.49 -22.45
C HIS A 47 -20.27 -16.07 -21.20
N ILE A 48 -21.02 -16.47 -20.16
CA ILE A 48 -20.46 -17.11 -18.98
C ILE A 48 -19.78 -18.43 -19.37
N LYS A 49 -20.44 -19.26 -20.19
CA LYS A 49 -19.87 -20.51 -20.67
C LYS A 49 -18.55 -20.29 -21.41
N ASN A 50 -18.52 -19.33 -22.34
CA ASN A 50 -17.32 -19.01 -23.13
C ASN A 50 -16.17 -18.53 -22.26
N VAL A 51 -16.41 -17.73 -21.21
CA VAL A 51 -15.39 -17.29 -20.24
C VAL A 51 -14.70 -18.47 -19.58
N PHE A 52 -15.46 -19.51 -19.22
CA PHE A 52 -14.92 -20.71 -18.60
C PHE A 52 -14.27 -21.67 -19.60
N GLU A 53 -14.85 -21.87 -20.77
CA GLU A 53 -14.31 -22.75 -21.82
C GLU A 53 -13.00 -22.23 -22.42
N GLU A 54 -12.86 -20.91 -22.55
CA GLU A 54 -11.63 -20.24 -22.99
C GLU A 54 -10.54 -20.22 -21.91
N GLY A 55 -10.85 -20.65 -20.68
CA GLY A 55 -9.91 -20.68 -19.57
C GLY A 55 -9.56 -19.30 -19.01
N GLU A 56 -10.34 -18.25 -19.33
CA GLU A 56 -10.14 -16.90 -18.78
C GLU A 56 -10.34 -16.89 -17.27
N LEU A 57 -11.37 -17.60 -16.77
CA LEU A 57 -11.67 -17.75 -15.36
C LEU A 57 -11.97 -19.22 -15.00
N SER A 58 -11.74 -19.56 -13.71
CA SER A 58 -12.09 -20.88 -13.18
C SER A 58 -13.43 -20.81 -12.44
N PRO A 59 -14.39 -21.70 -12.73
CA PRO A 59 -15.66 -21.75 -12.03
C PRO A 59 -15.51 -21.92 -10.50
N SER A 60 -14.54 -22.72 -10.05
CA SER A 60 -14.32 -22.98 -8.63
C SER A 60 -13.93 -21.75 -7.82
N ALA A 61 -13.33 -20.74 -8.45
CA ALA A 61 -12.91 -19.50 -7.82
C ALA A 61 -13.95 -18.36 -7.98
N THR A 62 -14.85 -18.46 -8.95
CA THR A 62 -15.68 -17.33 -9.40
C THR A 62 -17.18 -17.58 -9.36
N VAL A 63 -17.61 -18.82 -9.07
CA VAL A 63 -19.02 -19.18 -8.89
C VAL A 63 -19.23 -19.68 -7.47
N ARG A 64 -20.24 -19.14 -6.79
CA ARG A 64 -20.65 -19.59 -5.46
C ARG A 64 -22.14 -19.79 -5.41
N ASN A 65 -22.56 -20.88 -4.78
CA ASN A 65 -23.95 -21.19 -4.58
C ASN A 65 -24.43 -20.56 -3.26
N PHE A 66 -25.50 -19.76 -3.32
CA PHE A 66 -26.12 -19.17 -2.14
C PHE A 66 -27.56 -19.60 -2.04
N ARG A 67 -27.96 -20.00 -0.82
CA ARG A 67 -29.32 -20.32 -0.49
C ARG A 67 -30.15 -19.04 -0.37
N THR A 68 -31.19 -18.95 -1.19
CA THR A 68 -32.09 -17.78 -1.26
C THR A 68 -33.52 -18.22 -0.98
N VAL A 69 -34.24 -17.47 -0.15
CA VAL A 69 -35.65 -17.71 0.13
C VAL A 69 -36.47 -16.84 -0.83
N GLN A 70 -37.27 -17.48 -1.70
CA GLN A 70 -38.17 -16.79 -2.61
C GLN A 70 -39.63 -17.07 -2.24
N MET A 71 -40.50 -16.09 -2.38
CA MET A 71 -41.93 -16.26 -2.19
C MET A 71 -42.55 -16.71 -3.52
N GLU A 72 -43.06 -17.93 -3.58
CA GLU A 72 -43.88 -18.43 -4.71
C GLU A 72 -45.34 -18.52 -4.27
N GLY A 73 -46.13 -17.51 -4.60
CA GLY A 73 -47.44 -17.34 -4.06
C GLY A 73 -47.40 -17.12 -2.52
N ASN A 74 -48.03 -18.00 -1.74
CA ASN A 74 -48.05 -17.94 -0.29
C ASN A 74 -47.00 -18.87 0.40
N ARG A 75 -46.07 -19.48 -0.38
CA ARG A 75 -45.08 -20.41 0.16
C ARG A 75 -43.67 -19.82 0.06
N LYS A 76 -42.93 -19.98 1.17
CA LYS A 76 -41.47 -19.72 1.16
C LYS A 76 -40.76 -20.92 0.56
N VAL A 77 -40.08 -20.74 -0.54
CA VAL A 77 -39.27 -21.78 -1.21
C VAL A 77 -37.81 -21.42 -1.10
N GLU A 78 -37.02 -22.32 -0.53
CA GLU A 78 -35.55 -22.20 -0.49
C GLU A 78 -34.98 -22.75 -1.81
N ARG A 79 -34.13 -21.97 -2.43
CA ARG A 79 -33.40 -22.39 -3.65
C ARG A 79 -31.93 -22.04 -3.50
N ASP A 80 -31.11 -22.94 -3.91
CA ASP A 80 -29.68 -22.72 -4.09
C ASP A 80 -29.47 -22.12 -5.48
N ILE A 81 -28.93 -20.88 -5.52
CA ILE A 81 -28.78 -20.10 -6.74
C ILE A 81 -27.30 -19.75 -6.92
N ASP A 82 -26.78 -20.04 -8.13
CA ASP A 82 -25.43 -19.65 -8.51
C ASP A 82 -25.30 -18.15 -8.62
N HIS A 83 -24.27 -17.66 -7.97
CA HIS A 83 -23.85 -16.26 -8.03
C HIS A 83 -22.44 -16.21 -8.64
N TYR A 84 -22.20 -15.18 -9.40
CA TYR A 84 -20.98 -14.90 -10.13
C TYR A 84 -20.29 -13.70 -9.50
N ASN A 85 -19.00 -13.79 -9.27
CA ASN A 85 -18.22 -12.72 -8.66
C ASN A 85 -17.93 -11.56 -9.64
N LEU A 86 -17.23 -10.52 -9.13
CA LEU A 86 -16.90 -9.33 -9.93
C LEU A 86 -16.09 -9.66 -11.18
N ASP A 87 -15.23 -10.68 -11.15
CA ASP A 87 -14.42 -11.06 -12.31
C ASP A 87 -15.30 -11.52 -13.48
N VAL A 88 -16.29 -12.39 -13.19
CA VAL A 88 -17.27 -12.84 -14.21
C VAL A 88 -18.11 -11.66 -14.71
N ILE A 89 -18.53 -10.75 -13.81
CA ILE A 89 -19.30 -9.55 -14.18
C ILE A 89 -18.52 -8.70 -15.19
N ILE A 90 -17.23 -8.49 -14.92
CA ILE A 90 -16.35 -7.73 -15.81
C ILE A 90 -16.17 -8.45 -17.16
N SER A 91 -15.82 -9.73 -17.16
CA SER A 91 -15.59 -10.52 -18.38
C SER A 91 -16.83 -10.56 -19.29
N VAL A 92 -18.01 -10.79 -18.70
CA VAL A 92 -19.28 -10.72 -19.42
C VAL A 92 -19.56 -9.31 -19.95
N GLY A 93 -19.33 -8.27 -19.14
CA GLY A 93 -19.54 -6.87 -19.52
C GLY A 93 -18.71 -6.42 -20.72
N TYR A 94 -17.48 -6.96 -20.86
CA TYR A 94 -16.63 -6.70 -22.02
C TYR A 94 -17.08 -7.44 -23.29
N ARG A 95 -17.77 -8.58 -23.18
CA ARG A 95 -18.22 -9.42 -24.30
C ARG A 95 -19.61 -9.05 -24.81
N VAL A 96 -20.47 -8.53 -23.93
CA VAL A 96 -21.87 -8.24 -24.24
C VAL A 96 -22.03 -7.08 -25.24
N LYS A 97 -22.72 -7.33 -26.33
CA LYS A 97 -23.08 -6.32 -27.32
C LYS A 97 -24.44 -5.70 -26.96
N SER A 98 -24.45 -4.69 -26.08
CA SER A 98 -25.64 -3.90 -25.73
C SER A 98 -25.25 -2.45 -25.44
N PRO A 99 -26.20 -1.49 -25.47
CA PRO A 99 -25.95 -0.12 -25.02
C PRO A 99 -25.41 -0.07 -23.57
N GLN A 100 -25.96 -0.90 -22.67
CA GLN A 100 -25.53 -1.00 -21.28
C GLN A 100 -24.11 -1.59 -21.15
N GLY A 101 -23.78 -2.64 -21.91
CA GLY A 101 -22.42 -3.17 -22.00
C GLY A 101 -21.44 -2.12 -22.52
N THR A 102 -21.85 -1.29 -23.48
CA THR A 102 -21.02 -0.18 -23.95
C THR A 102 -20.80 0.87 -22.85
N GLN A 103 -21.84 1.26 -22.13
CA GLN A 103 -21.73 2.20 -21.02
C GLN A 103 -20.84 1.64 -19.88
N PHE A 104 -21.01 0.36 -19.56
CA PHE A 104 -20.16 -0.33 -18.59
C PHE A 104 -18.67 -0.27 -19.00
N ARG A 105 -18.35 -0.56 -20.27
CA ARG A 105 -16.96 -0.47 -20.76
C ARG A 105 -16.40 0.94 -20.71
N ILE A 106 -17.21 1.96 -21.03
CA ILE A 106 -16.81 3.37 -20.92
C ILE A 106 -16.46 3.70 -19.46
N TRP A 107 -17.33 3.34 -18.54
CA TRP A 107 -17.12 3.55 -17.11
C TRP A 107 -15.86 2.83 -16.59
N ALA A 108 -15.71 1.54 -16.89
CA ALA A 108 -14.55 0.75 -16.49
C ALA A 108 -13.24 1.33 -17.05
N THR A 109 -13.26 1.74 -18.33
CA THR A 109 -12.11 2.37 -18.98
C THR A 109 -11.75 3.69 -18.31
N GLN A 110 -12.74 4.49 -17.87
CA GLN A 110 -12.46 5.72 -17.13
C GLN A 110 -11.78 5.45 -15.79
N ARG A 111 -12.24 4.43 -15.03
CA ARG A 111 -11.61 4.03 -13.75
C ARG A 111 -10.17 3.56 -13.96
N LEU A 112 -9.94 2.73 -14.98
CA LEU A 112 -8.59 2.27 -15.34
C LEU A 112 -7.69 3.42 -15.78
N LYS A 113 -8.20 4.33 -16.63
CA LYS A 113 -7.45 5.53 -17.02
C LYS A 113 -7.08 6.40 -15.83
N GLU A 114 -8.02 6.62 -14.92
CA GLU A 114 -7.78 7.41 -13.72
C GLU A 114 -6.67 6.78 -12.87
N TYR A 115 -6.74 5.46 -12.64
CA TYR A 115 -5.73 4.73 -11.90
C TYR A 115 -4.35 4.75 -12.60
N ILE A 116 -4.29 4.52 -13.91
CA ILE A 116 -3.03 4.49 -14.66
C ILE A 116 -2.36 5.87 -14.70
N ILE A 117 -3.15 6.93 -14.88
CA ILE A 117 -2.61 8.30 -15.02
C ILE A 117 -2.28 8.90 -13.65
N LYS A 118 -3.19 8.78 -12.67
CA LYS A 118 -3.07 9.42 -11.35
C LYS A 118 -2.42 8.53 -10.30
N GLY A 119 -2.42 7.19 -10.50
CA GLY A 119 -2.01 6.20 -9.52
C GLY A 119 -3.08 5.85 -8.49
N PHE A 120 -4.27 6.42 -8.58
CA PHE A 120 -5.41 6.10 -7.70
C PHE A 120 -6.76 6.34 -8.41
N ALA A 121 -7.80 5.67 -7.92
CA ALA A 121 -9.20 5.94 -8.23
C ALA A 121 -10.00 5.90 -6.93
N LEU A 122 -10.77 6.94 -6.62
CA LEU A 122 -11.56 7.07 -5.40
C LEU A 122 -13.05 7.20 -5.73
N ASN A 123 -13.86 6.63 -4.86
CA ASN A 123 -15.30 6.86 -4.84
C ASN A 123 -15.63 7.79 -3.65
N ASP A 124 -15.54 9.09 -3.90
CA ASP A 124 -15.73 10.13 -2.88
C ASP A 124 -17.10 10.04 -2.19
N ASP A 125 -18.16 9.74 -2.95
CA ASP A 125 -19.51 9.66 -2.41
C ASP A 125 -19.67 8.51 -1.44
N ARG A 126 -19.01 7.37 -1.70
CA ARG A 126 -19.00 6.24 -0.78
C ARG A 126 -18.29 6.57 0.54
N PHE A 127 -17.22 7.36 0.49
CA PHE A 127 -16.54 7.81 1.71
C PHE A 127 -17.36 8.85 2.48
N LYS A 128 -17.97 9.82 1.78
CA LYS A 128 -18.82 10.85 2.39
C LYS A 128 -20.08 10.29 3.04
N SER A 129 -20.64 9.19 2.53
CA SER A 129 -21.82 8.52 3.11
C SER A 129 -21.55 7.82 4.44
N GLY A 130 -20.28 7.69 4.87
CA GLY A 130 -19.89 7.00 6.10
C GLY A 130 -19.96 5.46 6.03
N SER A 131 -20.42 4.88 4.92
CA SER A 131 -20.59 3.43 4.77
C SER A 131 -19.27 2.65 4.63
N SER A 132 -18.13 3.33 4.59
CA SER A 132 -16.81 2.75 4.32
C SER A 132 -15.72 3.24 5.27
N MET A 133 -16.04 3.47 6.54
CA MET A 133 -15.10 4.02 7.54
C MET A 133 -13.82 3.19 7.69
N ASN A 134 -13.89 1.85 7.58
CA ASN A 134 -12.71 0.99 7.65
C ASN A 134 -11.73 1.28 6.49
N TYR A 135 -12.26 1.39 5.26
CA TYR A 135 -11.45 1.72 4.09
C TYR A 135 -10.95 3.18 4.10
N PHE A 136 -11.68 4.08 4.77
CA PHE A 136 -11.21 5.45 4.95
C PHE A 136 -9.98 5.51 5.85
N ASN A 137 -9.96 4.73 6.94
CA ASN A 137 -8.79 4.60 7.80
C ASN A 137 -7.59 4.01 7.03
N GLU A 138 -7.81 2.97 6.23
CA GLU A 138 -6.79 2.38 5.36
C GLU A 138 -6.22 3.43 4.37
N LEU A 139 -7.10 4.21 3.73
CA LEU A 139 -6.69 5.29 2.83
C LEU A 139 -5.83 6.34 3.54
N GLN A 140 -6.23 6.74 4.76
CA GLN A 140 -5.46 7.68 5.57
C GLN A 140 -4.08 7.13 5.93
N GLU A 141 -3.99 5.85 6.29
CA GLU A 141 -2.70 5.20 6.57
C GLU A 141 -1.80 5.17 5.34
N ARG A 142 -2.32 4.79 4.18
CA ARG A 142 -1.56 4.83 2.91
C ARG A 142 -1.07 6.24 2.56
N ILE A 143 -1.91 7.26 2.76
CA ILE A 143 -1.50 8.66 2.56
C ILE A 143 -0.38 9.04 3.52
N ARG A 144 -0.44 8.63 4.79
CA ARG A 144 0.63 8.86 5.78
C ARG A 144 1.93 8.17 5.36
N GLU A 145 1.87 6.91 4.93
CA GLU A 145 3.04 6.18 4.43
C GLU A 145 3.70 6.88 3.25
N ILE A 146 2.90 7.35 2.27
CA ILE A 146 3.41 8.11 1.13
C ILE A 146 4.09 9.41 1.59
N ARG A 147 3.47 10.14 2.52
CA ARG A 147 4.04 11.38 3.10
C ARG A 147 5.33 11.12 3.89
N LEU A 148 5.45 9.94 4.49
CA LEU A 148 6.65 9.51 5.21
C LEU A 148 7.76 9.00 4.30
N SER A 149 7.50 8.78 3.02
CA SER A 149 8.57 8.45 2.09
C SER A 149 9.61 9.58 2.13
N GLU A 150 10.90 9.20 2.22
CA GLU A 150 11.99 10.17 2.39
C GLU A 150 11.95 11.27 1.32
N ARG A 151 11.78 10.86 0.05
CA ARG A 151 11.72 11.80 -1.07
C ARG A 151 10.56 12.78 -0.96
N PHE A 152 9.35 12.31 -0.59
CA PHE A 152 8.18 13.18 -0.46
C PHE A 152 8.31 14.12 0.73
N PHE A 153 8.78 13.60 1.87
CA PHE A 153 9.00 14.40 3.08
C PHE A 153 9.98 15.52 2.84
N TYR A 154 11.16 15.22 2.29
CA TYR A 154 12.15 16.24 1.94
C TYR A 154 11.63 17.26 0.95
N GLN A 155 10.93 16.81 -0.10
CA GLN A 155 10.37 17.73 -1.10
C GLN A 155 9.35 18.67 -0.47
N LYS A 156 8.41 18.16 0.35
CA LYS A 156 7.39 18.99 0.99
C LYS A 156 7.97 19.97 2.01
N ILE A 157 8.91 19.54 2.82
CA ILE A 157 9.65 20.43 3.70
C ILE A 157 10.40 21.50 2.90
N LYS A 158 11.04 21.13 1.82
CA LYS A 158 11.70 22.07 0.92
C LYS A 158 10.72 23.08 0.31
N ASP A 159 9.56 22.61 -0.17
CA ASP A 159 8.51 23.47 -0.72
C ASP A 159 8.03 24.50 0.31
N ILE A 160 7.84 24.09 1.57
CA ILE A 160 7.47 24.97 2.68
C ILE A 160 8.55 26.03 2.91
N TYR A 161 9.80 25.61 2.99
CA TYR A 161 10.90 26.55 3.25
C TYR A 161 11.23 27.46 2.08
N ALA A 162 10.97 27.02 0.85
CA ALA A 162 11.06 27.86 -0.32
C ALA A 162 10.08 29.07 -0.26
N THR A 163 9.08 29.03 0.62
CA THR A 163 8.20 30.17 0.90
C THR A 163 8.76 31.13 1.94
N SER A 164 9.87 30.79 2.61
CA SER A 164 10.52 31.67 3.58
C SER A 164 11.21 32.84 2.92
N ILE A 165 11.15 34.00 3.56
CA ILE A 165 11.71 35.26 3.03
C ILE A 165 13.24 35.18 2.88
N ASP A 166 13.89 34.43 3.78
CA ASP A 166 15.34 34.25 3.88
C ASP A 166 15.84 32.92 3.31
N TYR A 167 15.03 32.26 2.47
CA TYR A 167 15.42 30.99 1.87
C TYR A 167 16.43 31.16 0.73
N ASP A 168 17.60 30.54 0.86
CA ASP A 168 18.56 30.34 -0.22
C ASP A 168 18.90 28.85 -0.36
N PRO A 169 18.57 28.20 -1.49
CA PRO A 169 18.82 26.76 -1.69
C PRO A 169 20.30 26.38 -1.72
N LYS A 170 21.21 27.35 -1.87
CA LYS A 170 22.66 27.14 -1.91
C LYS A 170 23.35 27.43 -0.58
N ASP A 171 22.66 28.06 0.38
CA ASP A 171 23.23 28.40 1.68
C ASP A 171 23.39 27.12 2.52
N GLU A 172 24.56 26.95 3.13
CA GLU A 172 24.84 25.87 4.09
C GLU A 172 23.86 25.89 5.26
N LYS A 173 23.37 27.05 5.65
CA LYS A 173 22.35 27.21 6.70
C LYS A 173 21.05 26.49 6.35
N THR A 174 20.66 26.47 5.09
CA THR A 174 19.49 25.74 4.61
C THR A 174 19.67 24.22 4.80
N ILE A 175 20.85 23.68 4.45
CA ILE A 175 21.17 22.26 4.64
C ILE A 175 21.17 21.92 6.14
N GLN A 176 21.77 22.77 6.95
CA GLN A 176 21.84 22.59 8.40
C GLN A 176 20.46 22.63 9.04
N PHE A 177 19.60 23.50 8.56
CA PHE A 177 18.22 23.61 8.99
C PHE A 177 17.43 22.29 8.79
N PHE A 178 17.54 21.67 7.62
CA PHE A 178 16.90 20.37 7.38
C PHE A 178 17.37 19.29 8.36
N LYS A 179 18.67 19.27 8.67
CA LYS A 179 19.23 18.33 9.66
C LYS A 179 18.65 18.59 11.05
N VAL A 180 18.49 19.85 11.44
CA VAL A 180 17.90 20.24 12.72
C VAL A 180 16.45 19.75 12.81
N VAL A 181 15.62 20.03 11.83
CA VAL A 181 14.21 19.61 11.78
C VAL A 181 14.10 18.09 11.87
N GLN A 182 14.88 17.36 11.07
CA GLN A 182 14.91 15.90 11.10
C GLN A 182 15.28 15.37 12.49
N ASN A 183 16.34 15.90 13.09
CA ASN A 183 16.79 15.45 14.41
C ASN A 183 15.77 15.78 15.51
N LYS A 184 15.10 16.94 15.45
CA LYS A 184 14.04 17.29 16.41
C LYS A 184 12.86 16.32 16.34
N LEU A 185 12.42 15.96 15.14
CA LEU A 185 11.36 14.96 14.93
C LEU A 185 11.78 13.59 15.44
N LEU A 186 12.97 13.10 15.06
CA LEU A 186 13.46 11.80 15.49
C LEU A 186 13.65 11.75 17.01
N TRP A 187 14.17 12.80 17.62
CA TRP A 187 14.30 12.90 19.08
C TRP A 187 12.95 12.84 19.78
N ALA A 188 11.98 13.56 19.28
CA ALA A 188 10.64 13.59 19.88
C ALA A 188 9.95 12.22 19.94
N ILE A 189 10.29 11.30 19.02
CA ILE A 189 9.70 9.96 18.96
C ILE A 189 10.56 8.89 19.60
N SER A 190 11.90 8.94 19.45
CA SER A 190 12.83 7.86 19.84
C SER A 190 13.81 8.25 20.94
N LYS A 191 13.90 9.51 21.34
CA LYS A 191 14.93 10.07 22.22
C LYS A 191 16.35 9.86 21.67
N GLN A 192 16.48 9.80 20.35
CA GLN A 192 17.73 9.62 19.64
C GLN A 192 17.81 10.55 18.43
N THR A 193 18.97 11.11 18.16
CA THR A 193 19.26 11.82 16.91
C THR A 193 19.40 10.82 15.75
N ALA A 194 19.41 11.31 14.53
CA ALA A 194 19.61 10.46 13.34
C ALA A 194 20.90 9.62 13.44
N ALA A 195 22.00 10.23 13.85
CA ALA A 195 23.26 9.54 14.02
C ALA A 195 23.20 8.48 15.14
N GLU A 196 22.55 8.80 16.25
CA GLU A 196 22.39 7.87 17.38
C GLU A 196 21.51 6.67 17.01
N LEU A 197 20.43 6.86 16.26
CA LEU A 197 19.58 5.79 15.77
C LEU A 197 20.37 4.82 14.87
N VAL A 198 21.06 5.33 13.86
CA VAL A 198 21.89 4.51 12.98
C VAL A 198 22.98 3.79 13.76
N TYR A 199 23.71 4.50 14.65
CA TYR A 199 24.79 3.93 15.42
C TYR A 199 24.35 2.81 16.36
N ARG A 200 23.22 2.97 17.04
CA ARG A 200 22.75 2.03 18.06
C ARG A 200 21.98 0.85 17.51
N ARG A 201 21.24 1.05 16.41
CA ARG A 201 20.31 0.05 15.88
C ARG A 201 20.85 -0.72 14.67
N SER A 202 21.95 -0.27 14.04
CA SER A 202 22.59 -1.03 12.98
C SER A 202 23.34 -2.23 13.55
N ASP A 203 22.91 -3.45 13.20
CA ASP A 203 23.48 -4.70 13.70
C ASP A 203 23.34 -5.80 12.64
N ALA A 204 24.47 -6.33 12.19
CA ALA A 204 24.56 -7.38 11.18
C ALA A 204 23.90 -8.71 11.58
N SER A 205 23.73 -8.95 12.90
CA SER A 205 23.10 -10.17 13.41
C SER A 205 21.58 -10.17 13.31
N HIS A 206 20.97 -8.99 13.11
CA HIS A 206 19.53 -8.85 13.00
C HIS A 206 19.06 -8.92 11.55
N PRO A 207 17.83 -9.41 11.30
CA PRO A 207 17.20 -9.33 9.98
C PRO A 207 17.24 -7.90 9.45
N LEU A 208 17.57 -7.74 8.15
CA LEU A 208 17.71 -6.43 7.51
C LEU A 208 18.59 -5.45 8.28
N MET A 209 19.61 -5.95 8.98
CA MET A 209 20.53 -5.14 9.81
C MET A 209 19.84 -4.32 10.91
N GLY A 210 18.70 -4.77 11.43
CA GLY A 210 17.89 -4.05 12.43
C GLY A 210 17.01 -2.94 11.85
N MET A 211 16.93 -2.81 10.53
CA MET A 211 16.01 -1.87 9.87
C MET A 211 14.58 -2.42 9.90
N GLN A 212 13.74 -1.89 10.77
CA GLN A 212 12.38 -2.39 11.01
C GLN A 212 11.34 -1.75 10.07
N SER A 213 11.59 -0.53 9.59
CA SER A 213 10.70 0.20 8.68
C SER A 213 11.27 0.32 7.26
N PHE A 214 12.15 -0.60 6.89
CA PHE A 214 12.75 -0.64 5.56
C PHE A 214 11.78 -1.27 4.55
N ASP A 215 11.21 -0.44 3.70
CA ASP A 215 10.24 -0.86 2.68
C ASP A 215 10.90 -0.94 1.30
N LYS A 216 11.45 -2.12 0.97
CA LYS A 216 11.72 -2.51 -0.42
C LYS A 216 10.93 -3.77 -0.75
N LYS A 217 9.68 -3.62 -1.12
CA LYS A 217 8.84 -4.71 -1.63
C LYS A 217 9.57 -5.46 -2.75
N GLY A 218 9.99 -6.68 -2.48
CA GLY A 218 10.42 -7.65 -3.48
C GLY A 218 11.90 -7.73 -3.84
N THR A 219 12.80 -6.88 -3.32
CA THR A 219 14.24 -7.02 -3.51
C THR A 219 14.94 -7.11 -2.16
N MET A 220 15.42 -8.32 -1.81
CA MET A 220 16.14 -8.58 -0.54
C MET A 220 17.54 -7.95 -0.46
N SER A 221 18.02 -7.22 -1.46
CA SER A 221 19.35 -6.64 -1.41
C SER A 221 19.36 -5.26 -0.78
N ILE A 222 19.84 -5.18 0.46
CA ILE A 222 20.15 -3.93 1.14
C ILE A 222 21.34 -3.25 0.45
N LYS A 223 21.23 -1.96 0.19
CA LYS A 223 22.33 -1.13 -0.34
C LYS A 223 23.02 -0.38 0.79
N LYS A 224 24.30 -0.03 0.58
CA LYS A 224 25.06 0.77 1.54
C LYS A 224 24.42 2.13 1.86
N SER A 225 23.69 2.72 0.90
CA SER A 225 22.91 3.94 1.11
C SER A 225 21.74 3.75 2.09
N ASP A 226 21.13 2.57 2.13
CA ASP A 226 19.94 2.31 2.93
C ASP A 226 20.28 2.25 4.43
N VAL A 227 21.46 1.73 4.77
CA VAL A 227 21.91 1.58 6.16
C VAL A 227 22.30 2.90 6.85
N SER A 228 22.44 3.97 6.10
CA SER A 228 22.71 5.31 6.62
C SER A 228 21.45 6.12 6.92
N ILE A 229 20.27 5.62 6.57
CA ILE A 229 18.99 6.31 6.73
C ILE A 229 18.37 5.98 8.09
N ALA A 230 18.40 6.93 9.01
CA ALA A 230 17.92 6.75 10.38
C ALA A 230 16.45 6.29 10.47
N LYS A 231 15.59 6.77 9.58
CA LYS A 231 14.17 6.40 9.52
C LYS A 231 13.99 4.88 9.36
N ASN A 232 14.86 4.20 8.61
CA ASN A 232 14.75 2.76 8.38
C ASN A 232 14.85 1.92 9.66
N TYR A 233 15.44 2.47 10.71
CA TYR A 233 15.61 1.83 12.01
C TYR A 233 14.47 2.11 13.00
N LEU A 234 13.47 2.89 12.63
CA LEU A 234 12.31 3.15 13.49
C LEU A 234 11.41 1.91 13.54
N ASN A 235 10.80 1.66 14.69
CA ASN A 235 9.77 0.64 14.83
C ASN A 235 8.42 1.15 14.32
N GLU A 236 7.41 0.27 14.29
CA GLU A 236 6.09 0.57 13.76
C GLU A 236 5.39 1.71 14.52
N GLU A 237 5.50 1.73 15.86
CA GLU A 237 4.90 2.78 16.69
C GLU A 237 5.59 4.13 16.46
N GLU A 238 6.93 4.12 16.40
CA GLU A 238 7.73 5.32 16.12
C GLU A 238 7.42 5.90 14.73
N ILE A 239 7.25 5.05 13.72
CA ILE A 239 6.88 5.47 12.35
C ILE A 239 5.47 6.07 12.32
N LYS A 240 4.50 5.45 12.97
CA LYS A 240 3.12 5.99 13.06
C LYS A 240 3.11 7.35 13.73
N LEU A 241 3.84 7.48 14.83
CA LEU A 241 3.95 8.75 15.55
C LEU A 241 4.66 9.83 14.73
N LEU A 242 5.77 9.47 14.04
CA LEU A 242 6.44 10.38 13.13
C LEU A 242 5.48 10.91 12.06
N GLY A 243 4.66 10.02 11.50
CA GLY A 243 3.65 10.37 10.50
C GLY A 243 2.66 11.41 11.01
N LEU A 244 2.15 11.23 12.21
CA LEU A 244 1.20 12.16 12.82
C LEU A 244 1.82 13.54 13.09
N LEU A 245 3.05 13.59 13.60
CA LEU A 245 3.76 14.84 13.86
C LEU A 245 4.08 15.59 12.57
N VAL A 246 4.52 14.86 11.54
CA VAL A 246 4.79 15.43 10.21
C VAL A 246 3.50 15.97 9.58
N GLU A 247 2.38 15.25 9.69
CA GLU A 247 1.09 15.69 9.17
C GLU A 247 0.63 17.01 9.81
N GLN A 248 0.73 17.11 11.14
CA GLN A 248 0.42 18.36 11.86
C GLN A 248 1.29 19.52 11.41
N TYR A 249 2.60 19.28 11.24
CA TYR A 249 3.52 20.31 10.80
C TYR A 249 3.24 20.79 9.37
N LEU A 250 2.96 19.86 8.46
CA LEU A 250 2.59 20.17 7.07
C LEU A 250 1.25 20.93 6.99
N ALA A 251 0.23 20.52 7.77
CA ALA A 251 -1.05 21.21 7.82
C ALA A 251 -0.92 22.63 8.35
N PHE A 252 -0.08 22.84 9.38
CA PHE A 252 0.24 24.17 9.87
C PHE A 252 0.89 25.03 8.76
N ALA A 253 1.85 24.48 8.03
CA ALA A 253 2.54 25.19 6.97
C ALA A 253 1.61 25.58 5.81
N GLU A 254 0.72 24.68 5.40
CA GLU A 254 -0.31 24.95 4.40
C GLU A 254 -1.24 26.10 4.85
N THR A 255 -1.60 26.13 6.16
CA THR A 255 -2.41 27.21 6.74
C THR A 255 -1.69 28.56 6.65
N MET A 256 -0.40 28.62 7.00
CA MET A 256 0.39 29.85 6.90
C MET A 256 0.51 30.34 5.46
N ALA A 257 0.71 29.42 4.52
CA ALA A 257 0.75 29.74 3.09
C ALA A 257 -0.59 30.30 2.57
N GLN A 258 -1.72 29.71 2.97
CA GLN A 258 -3.05 30.24 2.62
C GLN A 258 -3.33 31.61 3.20
N GLN A 259 -2.89 31.86 4.43
CA GLN A 259 -2.99 33.16 5.09
C GLN A 259 -2.00 34.22 4.56
N ARG A 260 -1.08 33.80 3.67
CA ARG A 260 0.02 34.65 3.16
C ARG A 260 0.84 35.30 4.29
N THR A 261 1.00 34.57 5.39
CA THR A 261 1.78 35.04 6.55
C THR A 261 3.27 34.92 6.21
N PRO A 262 4.02 36.05 6.26
CA PRO A 262 5.46 36.00 6.03
C PRO A 262 6.16 35.18 7.11
N MET A 263 7.02 34.24 6.71
CA MET A 263 7.76 33.36 7.61
C MET A 263 9.24 33.41 7.28
N TYR A 264 10.08 33.42 8.31
CA TYR A 264 11.52 33.19 8.19
C TYR A 264 11.86 31.74 8.53
N MET A 265 13.02 31.26 8.09
CA MET A 265 13.42 29.86 8.35
C MET A 265 13.46 29.53 9.85
N LYS A 266 13.90 30.45 10.70
CA LYS A 266 13.90 30.25 12.16
C LYS A 266 12.48 30.07 12.74
N ASP A 267 11.48 30.79 12.19
CA ASP A 267 10.11 30.73 12.69
C ASP A 267 9.54 29.31 12.51
N TRP A 268 9.93 28.62 11.46
CA TRP A 268 9.54 27.24 11.22
C TRP A 268 10.07 26.27 12.28
N ILE A 269 11.31 26.49 12.79
CA ILE A 269 11.84 25.69 13.90
C ILE A 269 11.05 25.96 15.18
N GLU A 270 10.75 27.22 15.49
CA GLU A 270 9.98 27.60 16.67
C GLU A 270 8.56 27.02 16.63
N ARG A 271 7.94 26.99 15.45
CA ARG A 271 6.61 26.37 15.27
C ARG A 271 6.67 24.85 15.40
N LEU A 272 7.72 24.20 14.87
CA LEU A 272 7.93 22.79 15.10
C LEU A 272 8.06 22.48 16.59
N ASP A 273 8.88 23.25 17.31
CA ASP A 273 9.04 23.10 18.76
C ASP A 273 7.71 23.24 19.51
N THR A 274 6.90 24.23 19.12
CA THR A 274 5.55 24.43 19.69
C THR A 274 4.66 23.21 19.44
N ILE A 275 4.64 22.67 18.23
CA ILE A 275 3.87 21.46 17.89
C ILE A 275 4.33 20.26 18.71
N LEU A 276 5.65 20.07 18.84
CA LEU A 276 6.20 18.98 19.64
C LEU A 276 5.81 19.10 21.12
N GLN A 277 5.89 20.31 21.70
CA GLN A 277 5.48 20.57 23.08
C GLN A 277 3.97 20.35 23.30
N LEU A 278 3.12 20.80 22.38
CA LEU A 278 1.67 20.55 22.44
C LEU A 278 1.32 19.05 22.42
N ASN A 279 2.16 18.24 21.78
CA ASN A 279 2.05 16.78 21.79
C ASN A 279 2.75 16.12 23.00
N GLY A 280 3.16 16.90 24.00
CA GLY A 280 3.84 16.38 25.21
C GLY A 280 5.23 15.80 24.94
N ARG A 281 5.90 16.25 23.85
CA ARG A 281 7.22 15.74 23.48
C ARG A 281 8.32 16.66 23.98
N GLU A 282 9.42 16.04 24.44
CA GLU A 282 10.60 16.79 24.85
C GLU A 282 11.36 17.29 23.64
N LEU A 283 11.84 18.52 23.73
CA LEU A 283 12.64 19.12 22.67
C LEU A 283 14.08 18.67 22.70
N LEU A 284 14.69 18.55 21.53
CA LEU A 284 16.11 18.34 21.39
C LEU A 284 16.86 19.64 21.66
N THR A 285 17.63 19.68 22.75
CA THR A 285 18.41 20.86 23.19
C THR A 285 19.93 20.70 23.00
N HIS A 286 20.37 19.56 22.44
CA HIS A 286 21.79 19.25 22.26
C HIS A 286 22.07 18.62 20.89
N ALA A 287 23.32 18.56 20.47
CA ALA A 287 23.72 18.04 19.16
C ALA A 287 23.70 16.51 19.04
N GLY A 288 23.41 15.79 20.14
CA GLY A 288 23.59 14.35 20.25
C GLY A 288 25.01 13.95 20.70
N LYS A 289 25.16 12.68 21.08
CA LYS A 289 26.44 12.14 21.58
C LYS A 289 27.26 11.46 20.48
N ILE A 290 26.65 11.13 19.35
CA ILE A 290 27.26 10.40 18.23
C ILE A 290 27.33 11.33 17.03
N SER A 291 28.52 11.46 16.44
CA SER A 291 28.70 12.21 15.20
C SER A 291 28.17 11.42 14.00
N HIS A 292 27.83 12.14 12.93
CA HIS A 292 27.42 11.51 11.68
C HIS A 292 28.48 10.56 11.11
N GLU A 293 29.76 10.94 11.20
CA GLU A 293 30.88 10.11 10.75
C GLU A 293 31.00 8.80 11.53
N MET A 294 30.87 8.86 12.87
CA MET A 294 30.86 7.66 13.70
C MET A 294 29.71 6.71 13.34
N ALA A 295 28.52 7.26 13.08
CA ALA A 295 27.37 6.47 12.68
C ALA A 295 27.57 5.80 11.32
N LEU A 296 28.08 6.53 10.32
CA LEU A 296 28.39 6.01 9.00
C LEU A 296 29.48 4.93 9.02
N LYS A 297 30.52 5.14 9.82
CA LYS A 297 31.61 4.15 9.99
C LYS A 297 31.05 2.84 10.55
N LYS A 298 30.33 2.89 11.66
CA LYS A 298 29.77 1.70 12.28
C LYS A 298 28.76 0.99 11.36
N SER A 299 27.82 1.72 10.79
CA SER A 299 26.82 1.11 9.91
C SER A 299 27.44 0.50 8.64
N GLY A 300 28.55 1.07 8.15
CA GLY A 300 29.35 0.51 7.06
C GLY A 300 30.04 -0.80 7.44
N GLU A 301 30.66 -0.86 8.62
CA GLU A 301 31.29 -2.08 9.16
C GLU A 301 30.26 -3.21 9.39
N GLU A 302 29.10 -2.87 9.94
CA GLU A 302 28.00 -3.83 10.11
C GLU A 302 27.45 -4.30 8.75
N PHE A 303 27.38 -3.42 7.75
CA PHE A 303 26.93 -3.80 6.40
C PHE A 303 27.88 -4.80 5.73
N GLU A 304 29.18 -4.62 5.88
CA GLU A 304 30.18 -5.58 5.36
C GLU A 304 30.04 -6.96 6.02
N LYS A 305 29.86 -7.01 7.35
CA LYS A 305 29.59 -8.26 8.08
C LYS A 305 28.30 -8.93 7.60
N TYR A 306 27.23 -8.16 7.42
CA TYR A 306 25.94 -8.63 6.92
C TYR A 306 26.07 -9.24 5.53
N GLN A 307 26.78 -8.56 4.61
CA GLN A 307 27.02 -9.10 3.27
C GLN A 307 27.80 -10.41 3.27
N GLN A 308 28.81 -10.52 4.14
CA GLN A 308 29.57 -11.77 4.29
C GLN A 308 28.69 -12.91 4.80
N HIS A 309 27.82 -12.62 5.77
CA HIS A 309 26.87 -13.59 6.32
C HIS A 309 25.84 -14.04 5.26
N GLN A 310 25.28 -13.11 4.48
CA GLN A 310 24.36 -13.43 3.40
C GLN A 310 24.99 -14.33 2.33
N LYS A 311 26.20 -14.01 1.88
CA LYS A 311 26.93 -14.85 0.91
C LYS A 311 27.21 -16.27 1.45
N LYS A 312 27.41 -16.40 2.76
CA LYS A 312 27.60 -17.71 3.39
C LYS A 312 26.30 -18.51 3.40
N LEU A 313 25.17 -17.89 3.75
CA LEU A 313 23.86 -18.51 3.72
C LEU A 313 23.46 -18.95 2.30
N GLU A 314 23.62 -18.08 1.31
CA GLU A 314 23.36 -18.41 -0.10
C GLU A 314 24.17 -19.61 -0.60
N ARG A 315 25.44 -19.70 -0.16
CA ARG A 315 26.27 -20.88 -0.49
C ARG A 315 25.76 -22.15 0.19
N GLU A 316 25.37 -22.06 1.46
CA GLU A 316 24.85 -23.22 2.21
C GLU A 316 23.52 -23.69 1.63
N GLU A 317 22.63 -22.77 1.22
CA GLU A 317 21.35 -23.10 0.53
C GLU A 317 21.60 -23.75 -0.83
N SER A 318 22.48 -23.16 -1.65
CA SER A 318 22.84 -23.76 -2.97
C SER A 318 23.43 -25.15 -2.85
N LEU A 319 24.25 -25.41 -1.81
CA LEU A 319 24.79 -26.75 -1.56
C LEU A 319 23.70 -27.75 -1.18
N LYS A 320 22.74 -27.35 -0.32
CA LYS A 320 21.61 -28.20 0.06
C LYS A 320 20.71 -28.54 -1.14
N GLU A 321 20.40 -27.53 -1.98
CA GLU A 321 19.63 -27.76 -3.21
C GLU A 321 20.33 -28.76 -4.13
N LEU A 322 21.64 -28.64 -4.27
CA LEU A 322 22.47 -29.54 -5.08
C LEU A 322 22.49 -30.97 -4.53
N GLU A 323 22.58 -31.12 -3.20
CA GLU A 323 22.50 -32.42 -2.52
C GLU A 323 21.13 -33.07 -2.70
N GLU A 324 20.04 -32.31 -2.58
CA GLU A 324 18.68 -32.78 -2.80
C GLU A 324 18.47 -33.25 -4.26
N ASP A 325 18.99 -32.49 -5.22
CA ASP A 325 18.87 -32.85 -6.64
C ASP A 325 19.70 -34.11 -6.99
N ILE A 326 20.88 -34.26 -6.42
CA ILE A 326 21.68 -35.50 -6.55
C ILE A 326 20.91 -36.68 -5.94
N GLU A 327 20.25 -36.55 -4.79
CA GLU A 327 19.44 -37.60 -4.21
C GLU A 327 18.23 -37.97 -5.09
N LYS A 328 17.56 -36.98 -5.67
CA LYS A 328 16.46 -37.22 -6.62
C LYS A 328 16.92 -37.97 -7.85
N LEU A 329 18.08 -37.62 -8.40
CA LEU A 329 18.67 -38.34 -9.55
C LEU A 329 19.02 -39.77 -9.20
N LYS A 330 19.68 -40.05 -8.08
CA LYS A 330 19.99 -41.40 -7.60
C LYS A 330 18.74 -42.28 -7.39
N LYS A 331 17.64 -41.71 -6.89
CA LYS A 331 16.35 -42.40 -6.74
C LYS A 331 15.74 -42.73 -8.10
N ARG A 332 15.86 -41.85 -9.10
CA ARG A 332 15.38 -42.11 -10.48
C ARG A 332 16.18 -43.20 -11.18
N GLU A 333 17.49 -43.25 -11.02
CA GLU A 333 18.33 -44.32 -11.58
C GLU A 333 18.05 -45.69 -10.96
N LYS A 334 17.87 -45.76 -9.62
CA LYS A 334 17.48 -47.00 -8.94
C LYS A 334 16.05 -47.47 -9.32
N GLY A 335 15.16 -46.54 -9.69
CA GLY A 335 13.82 -46.88 -10.22
C GLY A 335 13.87 -47.46 -11.63
N LYS A 336 14.76 -47.00 -12.51
CA LYS A 336 14.93 -47.51 -13.86
C LYS A 336 15.57 -48.91 -13.86
N SER A 337 16.57 -49.17 -13.03
CA SER A 337 17.21 -50.48 -12.95
C SER A 337 16.31 -51.58 -12.37
N LYS A 338 15.18 -51.26 -11.72
CA LYS A 338 14.17 -52.20 -11.24
C LYS A 338 13.08 -52.54 -12.27
N LEU A 339 13.01 -51.81 -13.38
CA LEU A 339 12.04 -52.01 -14.48
C LEU A 339 12.68 -52.77 -15.65
N GLU A 340 14.01 -52.99 -15.64
CA GLU A 340 14.76 -53.71 -16.67
C GLU A 340 15.17 -55.15 -16.23
N ASN A 341 14.78 -55.60 -15.02
CA ASN A 341 14.90 -56.98 -14.53
C ASN A 341 13.49 -57.53 -14.26
#